data_9d30e777d84b0280375a66d46735d556
#
_entry.id   9d30e777d84b0280375a66d46735d556
#
_cell.length_a   1.000
_cell.length_b   1.000
_cell.length_c   1.000
_cell.angle_alpha   90.00
_cell.angle_beta   90.00
_cell.angle_gamma   90.00
#
_symmetry.space_group_name_H-M   'P 1'
#
loop_
_entity.id
_entity.type
_entity.pdbx_description
1 polymer ?
#
loop_
_entity_poly.entity_id
_entity_poly.type
_entity_poly.pdbx_seq_one_letter_code
_entity_poly.pdbx_strand_id
1 'polypeptide(L)'
;IVSLHEGNTPLIRFYNLEKYLGANFSIYGKFEGLNPTGSFKDRGMTMAVSKALENKNIDSVICASTGNTSASAAAYAARANLKCFVIIPDGQIAFGKLAQAIAYGAKIIQINGNFDDGMSIIKNIADEQSNVCVVNSLNPFRIQGQKTISYEIFDQLGKMPDYHFLPVGNAGNINAHWIGYKEISGHSFNHCNLCSGNCEYMSSIKHAELPVIIGYQAIGAAPLATGKTFN
;
A
#
# COMPACT_ATOMS: atom_id res chain seq x y z
N ILE A 1 -4.77 3.27 -17.58
CA ILE A 1 -4.28 2.65 -16.33
C ILE A 1 -2.81 2.32 -16.50
N VAL A 2 -2.01 2.73 -15.53
CA VAL A 2 -0.58 2.42 -15.43
C VAL A 2 -0.43 1.15 -14.62
N SER A 3 0.03 0.06 -15.24
CA SER A 3 0.20 -1.23 -14.57
C SER A 3 1.53 -1.88 -14.96
N LEU A 4 2.12 -2.60 -14.03
CA LEU A 4 3.25 -3.50 -14.18
C LEU A 4 2.84 -4.94 -13.84
N HIS A 5 1.53 -5.27 -13.91
CA HIS A 5 0.93 -6.55 -13.54
C HIS A 5 1.08 -6.89 -12.04
N GLU A 6 0.97 -5.87 -11.19
CA GLU A 6 0.88 -6.01 -9.74
C GLU A 6 -0.39 -6.75 -9.33
N GLY A 7 -0.35 -7.37 -8.17
CA GLY A 7 -1.44 -8.19 -7.65
C GLY A 7 -1.36 -9.64 -8.10
N ASN A 8 -2.44 -10.38 -7.89
CA ASN A 8 -2.53 -11.82 -8.12
C ASN A 8 -1.36 -12.60 -7.48
N THR A 9 -0.91 -12.13 -6.33
CA THR A 9 0.18 -12.76 -5.59
C THR A 9 -0.29 -14.09 -4.97
N PRO A 10 0.58 -15.09 -4.81
CA PRO A 10 0.15 -16.39 -4.29
C PRO A 10 -0.23 -16.31 -2.81
N LEU A 11 -1.23 -17.11 -2.45
CA LEU A 11 -1.59 -17.43 -1.08
C LEU A 11 -1.00 -18.81 -0.75
N ILE A 12 0.05 -18.85 0.05
CA ILE A 12 0.86 -20.05 0.31
C ILE A 12 0.48 -20.64 1.66
N ARG A 13 0.13 -21.92 1.70
CA ARG A 13 -0.12 -22.62 2.97
C ARG A 13 1.18 -23.05 3.63
N PHE A 14 1.29 -22.83 4.94
CA PHE A 14 2.50 -23.09 5.72
C PHE A 14 2.41 -24.38 6.55
N TYR A 15 2.32 -25.53 5.88
CA TYR A 15 2.20 -26.85 6.52
C TYR A 15 3.26 -27.13 7.60
N ASN A 16 4.50 -26.73 7.34
CA ASN A 16 5.59 -26.94 8.30
C ASN A 16 5.42 -26.08 9.55
N LEU A 17 4.91 -24.86 9.40
CA LEU A 17 4.63 -23.97 10.54
C LEU A 17 3.44 -24.50 11.34
N GLU A 18 2.37 -24.96 10.70
CA GLU A 18 1.22 -25.60 11.34
C GLU A 18 1.69 -26.79 12.20
N LYS A 19 2.52 -27.67 11.62
CA LYS A 19 3.10 -28.82 12.33
C LYS A 19 3.99 -28.40 13.50
N TYR A 20 4.86 -27.43 13.31
CA TYR A 20 5.76 -26.90 14.35
C TYR A 20 4.99 -26.34 15.54
N LEU A 21 3.88 -25.64 15.29
CA LEU A 21 3.03 -25.06 16.32
C LEU A 21 2.02 -26.04 16.93
N GLY A 22 1.90 -27.27 16.41
CA GLY A 22 0.82 -28.19 16.80
C GLY A 22 -0.57 -27.61 16.51
N ALA A 23 -0.69 -26.80 15.46
CA ALA A 23 -1.91 -26.05 15.15
C ALA A 23 -3.02 -26.99 14.63
N ASN A 24 -4.23 -26.79 15.13
CA ASN A 24 -5.45 -27.41 14.61
C ASN A 24 -6.20 -26.51 13.60
N PHE A 25 -5.53 -25.48 13.09
CA PHE A 25 -6.01 -24.51 12.10
C PHE A 25 -5.00 -24.35 10.97
N SER A 26 -5.45 -23.85 9.84
CA SER A 26 -4.61 -23.62 8.65
C SER A 26 -3.96 -22.24 8.69
N ILE A 27 -2.67 -22.18 8.34
CA ILE A 27 -1.88 -20.94 8.27
C ILE A 27 -1.48 -20.67 6.82
N TYR A 28 -1.80 -19.47 6.35
CA TYR A 28 -1.48 -19.02 5.01
C TYR A 28 -0.67 -17.72 5.03
N GLY A 29 0.21 -17.56 4.05
CA GLY A 29 0.93 -16.32 3.78
C GLY A 29 0.57 -15.75 2.43
N LYS A 30 0.05 -14.52 2.39
CA LYS A 30 -0.12 -13.76 1.16
C LYS A 30 1.24 -13.15 0.77
N PHE A 31 1.86 -13.69 -0.27
CA PHE A 31 3.26 -13.37 -0.59
C PHE A 31 3.37 -12.13 -1.47
N GLU A 32 3.27 -10.95 -0.87
CA GLU A 32 3.37 -9.66 -1.54
C GLU A 32 4.77 -9.32 -2.10
N GLY A 33 5.77 -10.11 -1.76
CA GLY A 33 7.12 -10.01 -2.33
C GLY A 33 7.21 -10.34 -3.82
N LEU A 34 6.18 -10.94 -4.42
CA LEU A 34 6.09 -11.21 -5.86
C LEU A 34 5.46 -10.08 -6.68
N ASN A 35 5.08 -8.98 -6.07
CA ASN A 35 4.76 -7.77 -6.83
C ASN A 35 6.00 -7.24 -7.59
N PRO A 36 5.84 -6.49 -8.66
CA PRO A 36 6.93 -6.08 -9.58
C PRO A 36 8.15 -5.44 -8.91
N THR A 37 7.96 -4.61 -7.88
CA THR A 37 9.08 -4.02 -7.13
C THR A 37 9.38 -4.73 -5.80
N GLY A 38 8.76 -5.90 -5.58
CA GLY A 38 8.99 -6.75 -4.41
C GLY A 38 8.22 -6.31 -3.16
N SER A 39 7.10 -5.62 -3.31
CA SER A 39 6.27 -5.26 -2.15
C SER A 39 4.83 -4.90 -2.50
N PHE A 40 3.95 -4.91 -1.49
CA PHE A 40 2.55 -4.48 -1.59
C PHE A 40 2.36 -3.01 -2.02
N LYS A 41 3.44 -2.21 -2.00
CA LYS A 41 3.38 -0.79 -2.40
C LYS A 41 2.91 -0.62 -3.83
N ASP A 42 3.18 -1.59 -4.69
CA ASP A 42 2.81 -1.58 -6.10
C ASP A 42 1.31 -1.50 -6.30
N ARG A 43 0.52 -2.20 -5.49
CA ARG A 43 -0.95 -2.14 -5.53
C ARG A 43 -1.51 -0.72 -5.36
N GLY A 44 -0.94 0.03 -4.42
CA GLY A 44 -1.34 1.42 -4.20
C GLY A 44 -0.74 2.36 -5.23
N MET A 45 0.46 2.05 -5.73
CA MET A 45 1.15 2.94 -6.65
C MET A 45 0.52 2.94 -8.04
N THR A 46 0.06 1.79 -8.53
CA THR A 46 -0.69 1.72 -9.80
C THR A 46 -1.87 2.69 -9.79
N MET A 47 -2.66 2.70 -8.72
CA MET A 47 -3.82 3.60 -8.60
C MET A 47 -3.42 5.07 -8.46
N ALA A 48 -2.41 5.37 -7.62
CA ALA A 48 -1.97 6.74 -7.41
C ALA A 48 -1.41 7.37 -8.69
N VAL A 49 -0.57 6.64 -9.43
CA VAL A 49 0.04 7.13 -10.69
C VAL A 49 -0.99 7.18 -11.82
N SER A 50 -1.87 6.17 -11.93
CA SER A 50 -2.96 6.21 -12.91
C SER A 50 -3.87 7.43 -12.69
N LYS A 51 -4.18 7.74 -11.43
CA LYS A 51 -5.01 8.90 -11.10
C LYS A 51 -4.28 10.22 -11.36
N ALA A 52 -2.98 10.27 -11.11
CA ALA A 52 -2.17 11.45 -11.44
C ALA A 52 -2.24 11.79 -12.95
N LEU A 53 -2.20 10.78 -13.82
CA LEU A 53 -2.28 10.96 -15.28
C LEU A 53 -3.64 11.47 -15.79
N GLU A 54 -4.71 11.41 -15.00
CA GLU A 54 -5.98 12.04 -15.40
C GLU A 54 -5.88 13.57 -15.48
N ASN A 55 -4.96 14.15 -14.69
CA ASN A 55 -4.60 15.56 -14.80
C ASN A 55 -3.42 15.72 -15.77
N LYS A 56 -3.71 16.24 -16.96
CA LYS A 56 -2.71 16.43 -18.03
C LYS A 56 -1.57 17.39 -17.67
N ASN A 57 -1.74 18.17 -16.60
CA ASN A 57 -0.68 19.08 -16.13
C ASN A 57 0.38 18.34 -15.31
N ILE A 58 0.10 17.14 -14.78
CA ILE A 58 1.06 16.36 -14.01
C ILE A 58 2.12 15.79 -14.93
N ASP A 59 3.38 16.15 -14.68
CA ASP A 59 4.57 15.64 -15.38
C ASP A 59 5.53 14.89 -14.44
N SER A 60 5.27 14.95 -13.14
CA SER A 60 6.15 14.38 -12.13
C SER A 60 5.42 13.88 -10.90
N VAL A 61 6.01 12.87 -10.26
CA VAL A 61 5.61 12.37 -8.95
C VAL A 61 6.74 12.55 -7.95
N ILE A 62 6.38 12.76 -6.68
CA ILE A 62 7.35 12.96 -5.60
C ILE A 62 6.97 12.12 -4.39
N CYS A 63 7.99 11.58 -3.70
CA CYS A 63 7.78 10.91 -2.41
C CYS A 63 8.98 11.09 -1.47
N ALA A 64 8.72 11.05 -0.16
CA ALA A 64 9.75 10.89 0.86
C ALA A 64 9.80 9.42 1.29
N SER A 65 10.87 8.71 0.96
CA SER A 65 11.05 7.30 1.34
C SER A 65 12.43 6.79 0.98
N THR A 66 13.05 6.04 1.89
CA THR A 66 14.29 5.28 1.62
C THR A 66 14.01 3.81 1.25
N GLY A 67 12.73 3.39 1.18
CA GLY A 67 12.36 1.97 1.10
C GLY A 67 11.41 1.63 -0.06
N ASN A 68 10.48 0.70 0.19
CA ASN A 68 9.58 0.16 -0.83
C ASN A 68 8.74 1.22 -1.56
N THR A 69 8.42 2.35 -0.92
CA THR A 69 7.63 3.41 -1.58
C THR A 69 8.43 4.07 -2.69
N SER A 70 9.72 4.37 -2.47
CA SER A 70 10.58 4.98 -3.51
C SER A 70 10.79 4.05 -4.70
N ALA A 71 11.07 2.77 -4.45
CA ALA A 71 11.23 1.79 -5.52
C ALA A 71 9.96 1.65 -6.38
N SER A 72 8.80 1.55 -5.72
CA SER A 72 7.50 1.47 -6.40
C SER A 72 7.17 2.76 -7.16
N ALA A 73 7.35 3.94 -6.54
CA ALA A 73 7.11 5.22 -7.20
C ALA A 73 7.94 5.39 -8.47
N ALA A 74 9.23 5.04 -8.40
CA ALA A 74 10.14 5.13 -9.55
C ALA A 74 9.71 4.21 -10.71
N ALA A 75 9.36 2.95 -10.40
CA ALA A 75 8.95 1.97 -11.41
C ALA A 75 7.65 2.40 -12.13
N TYR A 76 6.63 2.83 -11.37
CA TYR A 76 5.36 3.25 -11.96
C TYR A 76 5.45 4.60 -12.64
N ALA A 77 6.28 5.53 -12.16
CA ALA A 77 6.57 6.78 -12.84
C ALA A 77 7.27 6.53 -14.19
N ALA A 78 8.27 5.66 -14.24
CA ALA A 78 8.94 5.25 -15.48
C ALA A 78 7.95 4.63 -16.47
N ARG A 79 7.06 3.74 -16.00
CA ARG A 79 6.00 3.14 -16.82
C ARG A 79 5.02 4.17 -17.37
N ALA A 80 4.79 5.25 -16.62
CA ALA A 80 3.89 6.35 -16.97
C ALA A 80 4.56 7.46 -17.79
N ASN A 81 5.86 7.37 -18.04
CA ASN A 81 6.68 8.43 -18.63
C ASN A 81 6.63 9.74 -17.81
N LEU A 82 6.56 9.62 -16.48
CA LEU A 82 6.62 10.74 -15.55
C LEU A 82 8.02 10.81 -14.92
N LYS A 83 8.45 12.02 -14.55
CA LYS A 83 9.64 12.20 -13.70
C LYS A 83 9.33 11.70 -12.29
N CYS A 84 10.31 11.10 -11.62
CA CYS A 84 10.18 10.67 -10.21
C CYS A 84 11.25 11.36 -9.37
N PHE A 85 10.80 12.04 -8.31
CA PHE A 85 11.66 12.64 -7.31
C PHE A 85 11.50 11.91 -5.98
N VAL A 86 12.63 11.53 -5.38
CA VAL A 86 12.65 10.83 -4.08
C VAL A 86 13.46 11.65 -3.11
N ILE A 87 12.82 12.11 -2.04
CA ILE A 87 13.49 12.82 -0.95
C ILE A 87 13.85 11.82 0.14
N ILE A 88 15.10 11.86 0.58
CA ILE A 88 15.64 11.00 1.64
C ILE A 88 16.42 11.83 2.65
N PRO A 89 16.34 11.48 3.96
CA PRO A 89 17.25 12.01 4.96
C PRO A 89 18.70 11.57 4.70
N ASP A 90 19.65 12.42 5.00
CA ASP A 90 21.07 12.06 4.94
C ASP A 90 21.41 10.94 5.94
N GLY A 91 22.26 10.00 5.54
CA GLY A 91 22.70 8.87 6.38
C GLY A 91 21.71 7.73 6.57
N GLN A 92 20.46 7.82 6.12
CA GLN A 92 19.44 6.75 6.23
C GLN A 92 19.17 6.11 4.88
N ILE A 93 20.06 5.24 4.42
CA ILE A 93 19.95 4.64 3.08
C ILE A 93 19.68 3.14 3.16
N ALA A 94 18.51 2.71 2.71
CA ALA A 94 18.24 1.31 2.38
C ALA A 94 18.78 1.04 0.96
N PHE A 95 20.06 0.71 0.85
CA PHE A 95 20.78 0.64 -0.44
C PHE A 95 20.05 -0.15 -1.53
N GLY A 96 19.47 -1.31 -1.21
CA GLY A 96 18.80 -2.15 -2.22
C GLY A 96 17.57 -1.48 -2.85
N LYS A 97 16.76 -0.77 -2.06
CA LYS A 97 15.56 -0.09 -2.57
C LYS A 97 15.91 1.24 -3.24
N LEU A 98 16.92 1.94 -2.75
CA LEU A 98 17.42 3.14 -3.39
C LEU A 98 18.06 2.83 -4.75
N ALA A 99 18.89 1.79 -4.82
CA ALA A 99 19.48 1.32 -6.09
C ALA A 99 18.38 0.95 -7.10
N GLN A 100 17.32 0.30 -6.66
CA GLN A 100 16.16 -0.02 -7.50
C GLN A 100 15.47 1.26 -8.01
N ALA A 101 15.25 2.27 -7.16
CA ALA A 101 14.66 3.54 -7.57
C ALA A 101 15.53 4.28 -8.61
N ILE A 102 16.85 4.30 -8.40
CA ILE A 102 17.82 4.90 -9.33
C ILE A 102 17.80 4.16 -10.68
N ALA A 103 17.77 2.83 -10.66
CA ALA A 103 17.71 2.00 -11.88
C ALA A 103 16.47 2.28 -12.73
N TYR A 104 15.34 2.66 -12.10
CA TYR A 104 14.13 3.12 -12.77
C TYR A 104 14.16 4.61 -13.16
N GLY A 105 15.28 5.31 -12.96
CA GLY A 105 15.46 6.71 -13.38
C GLY A 105 14.96 7.76 -12.39
N ALA A 106 14.69 7.42 -11.13
CA ALA A 106 14.33 8.40 -10.12
C ALA A 106 15.50 9.33 -9.79
N LYS A 107 15.19 10.61 -9.60
CA LYS A 107 16.12 11.61 -9.07
C LYS A 107 16.07 11.61 -7.55
N ILE A 108 17.19 11.32 -6.91
CA ILE A 108 17.30 11.27 -5.46
C ILE A 108 17.78 12.63 -4.95
N ILE A 109 17.07 13.17 -3.96
CA ILE A 109 17.39 14.43 -3.30
C ILE A 109 17.63 14.13 -1.82
N GLN A 110 18.85 14.28 -1.37
CA GLN A 110 19.20 14.16 0.04
C GLN A 110 18.94 15.48 0.76
N ILE A 111 18.39 15.39 1.96
CA ILE A 111 18.15 16.54 2.82
C ILE A 111 18.87 16.36 4.15
N ASN A 112 19.35 17.47 4.70
CA ASN A 112 19.83 17.50 6.07
C ASN A 112 18.65 17.67 7.02
N GLY A 113 18.07 16.54 7.47
CA GLY A 113 16.87 16.50 8.30
C GLY A 113 16.39 15.07 8.50
N ASN A 114 15.19 14.90 9.03
CA ASN A 114 14.55 13.62 9.25
C ASN A 114 13.44 13.35 8.23
N PHE A 115 12.70 12.23 8.43
CA PHE A 115 11.59 11.85 7.55
C PHE A 115 10.45 12.89 7.52
N ASP A 116 10.13 13.50 8.67
CA ASP A 116 9.05 14.48 8.80
C ASP A 116 9.40 15.79 8.09
N ASP A 117 10.70 16.18 8.13
CA ASP A 117 11.21 17.30 7.33
C ASP A 117 11.02 17.03 5.84
N GLY A 118 11.37 15.83 5.38
CA GLY A 118 11.14 15.39 4.00
C GLY A 118 9.66 15.44 3.62
N MET A 119 8.76 15.00 4.49
CA MET A 119 7.32 15.06 4.27
C MET A 119 6.79 16.49 4.20
N SER A 120 7.33 17.39 5.00
CA SER A 120 6.98 18.82 4.98
C SER A 120 7.43 19.48 3.68
N ILE A 121 8.63 19.18 3.22
CA ILE A 121 9.17 19.68 1.94
C ILE A 121 8.30 19.24 0.76
N ILE A 122 7.94 17.94 0.67
CA ILE A 122 7.13 17.47 -0.46
C ILE A 122 5.72 18.04 -0.45
N LYS A 123 5.13 18.32 0.72
CA LYS A 123 3.84 19.00 0.80
C LYS A 123 3.94 20.43 0.27
N ASN A 124 4.93 21.20 0.72
CA ASN A 124 5.16 22.57 0.23
C ASN A 124 5.37 22.60 -1.29
N ILE A 125 6.17 21.67 -1.83
CA ILE A 125 6.38 21.56 -3.27
C ILE A 125 5.06 21.31 -4.00
N ALA A 126 4.22 20.40 -3.49
CA ALA A 126 2.95 20.05 -4.12
C ALA A 126 1.91 21.19 -4.03
N ASP A 127 1.97 22.00 -2.99
CA ASP A 127 1.11 23.17 -2.83
C ASP A 127 1.52 24.31 -3.78
N GLU A 128 2.82 24.44 -4.06
CA GLU A 128 3.37 25.47 -4.95
C GLU A 128 3.40 25.06 -6.44
N GLN A 129 3.53 23.76 -6.71
CA GLN A 129 3.74 23.21 -8.06
C GLN A 129 2.58 22.34 -8.48
N SER A 130 1.69 22.86 -9.32
CA SER A 130 0.48 22.14 -9.80
C SER A 130 0.77 20.95 -10.73
N ASN A 131 2.01 20.80 -11.20
CA ASN A 131 2.46 19.71 -12.07
C ASN A 131 3.11 18.54 -11.31
N VAL A 132 3.16 18.58 -9.96
CA VAL A 132 3.76 17.56 -9.11
C VAL A 132 2.68 16.83 -8.31
N CYS A 133 2.70 15.49 -8.33
CA CYS A 133 1.79 14.68 -7.55
C CYS A 133 2.52 13.94 -6.41
N VAL A 134 2.07 14.12 -5.17
CA VAL A 134 2.59 13.37 -4.02
C VAL A 134 2.03 11.95 -4.02
N VAL A 135 2.91 10.95 -3.93
CA VAL A 135 2.54 9.53 -3.94
C VAL A 135 2.89 8.79 -2.63
N ASN A 136 3.05 9.51 -1.53
CA ASN A 136 3.17 8.94 -0.18
C ASN A 136 1.83 8.36 0.32
N SER A 137 1.84 7.81 1.53
CA SER A 137 0.66 7.21 2.17
C SER A 137 -0.52 8.17 2.37
N LEU A 138 -0.28 9.47 2.29
CA LEU A 138 -1.33 10.51 2.33
C LEU A 138 -2.20 10.53 1.07
N ASN A 139 -1.72 9.96 -0.04
CA ASN A 139 -2.50 9.89 -1.27
C ASN A 139 -3.64 8.87 -1.13
N PRO A 140 -4.92 9.29 -1.17
CA PRO A 140 -6.06 8.43 -0.90
C PRO A 140 -6.23 7.30 -1.93
N PHE A 141 -5.79 7.51 -3.16
CA PHE A 141 -5.88 6.50 -4.22
C PHE A 141 -5.01 5.29 -3.94
N ARG A 142 -3.98 5.42 -3.11
CA ARG A 142 -3.18 4.27 -2.67
C ARG A 142 -4.00 3.27 -1.88
N ILE A 143 -4.92 3.72 -1.05
CA ILE A 143 -5.84 2.86 -0.28
C ILE A 143 -6.70 2.03 -1.24
N GLN A 144 -7.18 2.63 -2.33
CA GLN A 144 -8.01 1.94 -3.33
C GLN A 144 -7.26 0.80 -4.04
N GLY A 145 -5.96 0.95 -4.28
CA GLY A 145 -5.14 -0.13 -4.81
C GLY A 145 -4.80 -1.18 -3.76
N GLN A 146 -4.43 -0.76 -2.55
CA GLN A 146 -4.01 -1.69 -1.49
C GLN A 146 -5.16 -2.58 -0.97
N LYS A 147 -6.42 -2.10 -0.99
CA LYS A 147 -7.57 -2.90 -0.55
C LYS A 147 -7.82 -4.16 -1.39
N THR A 148 -7.31 -4.20 -2.64
CA THR A 148 -7.46 -5.35 -3.54
C THR A 148 -6.84 -6.64 -2.99
N ILE A 149 -5.91 -6.53 -2.03
CA ILE A 149 -5.33 -7.71 -1.38
C ILE A 149 -6.38 -8.52 -0.62
N SER A 150 -7.36 -7.87 0.00
CA SER A 150 -8.45 -8.54 0.71
C SER A 150 -9.37 -9.29 -0.25
N TYR A 151 -9.61 -8.74 -1.44
CA TYR A 151 -10.37 -9.41 -2.49
C TYR A 151 -9.67 -10.69 -2.95
N GLU A 152 -8.37 -10.60 -3.23
CA GLU A 152 -7.58 -11.77 -3.63
C GLU A 152 -7.51 -12.84 -2.54
N ILE A 153 -7.37 -12.46 -1.27
CA ILE A 153 -7.37 -13.42 -0.16
C ILE A 153 -8.72 -14.13 -0.10
N PHE A 154 -9.82 -13.40 -0.19
CA PHE A 154 -11.16 -13.98 -0.20
C PHE A 154 -11.35 -14.94 -1.38
N ASP A 155 -11.00 -14.52 -2.59
CA ASP A 155 -11.14 -15.35 -3.80
C ASP A 155 -10.28 -16.63 -3.73
N GLN A 156 -9.05 -16.51 -3.25
CA GLN A 156 -8.10 -17.64 -3.15
C GLN A 156 -8.44 -18.62 -2.01
N LEU A 157 -9.04 -18.14 -0.91
CA LEU A 157 -9.52 -19.00 0.19
C LEU A 157 -10.91 -19.56 -0.05
N GLY A 158 -11.72 -18.92 -0.91
CA GLY A 158 -13.14 -19.19 -1.07
C GLY A 158 -14.00 -18.76 0.13
N LYS A 159 -13.43 -18.07 1.10
CA LYS A 159 -14.10 -17.57 2.32
C LYS A 159 -13.33 -16.42 2.95
N MET A 160 -13.93 -15.72 3.91
CA MET A 160 -13.19 -14.79 4.79
C MET A 160 -12.21 -15.58 5.67
N PRO A 161 -10.98 -15.07 5.92
CA PRO A 161 -10.12 -15.63 6.94
C PRO A 161 -10.71 -15.34 8.33
N ASP A 162 -10.48 -16.23 9.29
CA ASP A 162 -10.90 -15.99 10.68
C ASP A 162 -10.05 -14.89 11.31
N TYR A 163 -8.76 -14.92 11.04
CA TYR A 163 -7.76 -13.95 11.52
C TYR A 163 -6.86 -13.49 10.38
N HIS A 164 -6.52 -12.20 10.39
CA HIS A 164 -5.58 -11.62 9.45
C HIS A 164 -4.49 -10.83 10.19
N PHE A 165 -3.25 -11.26 10.08
CA PHE A 165 -2.10 -10.63 10.72
C PHE A 165 -1.30 -9.83 9.70
N LEU A 166 -0.91 -8.60 10.04
CA LEU A 166 -0.01 -7.80 9.19
C LEU A 166 0.80 -6.78 10.01
N PRO A 167 2.01 -6.43 9.53
CA PRO A 167 2.80 -5.38 10.17
C PRO A 167 2.16 -4.00 9.96
N VAL A 168 2.24 -3.15 10.98
CA VAL A 168 1.67 -1.81 10.94
C VAL A 168 2.78 -0.76 11.11
N GLY A 169 2.92 0.12 10.12
CA GLY A 169 3.68 1.37 10.24
C GLY A 169 2.70 2.53 10.52
N ASN A 170 2.34 3.26 9.47
CA ASN A 170 1.40 4.39 9.54
C ASN A 170 -0.09 4.01 9.37
N ALA A 171 -0.45 2.77 9.61
CA ALA A 171 -1.80 2.20 9.54
C ALA A 171 -2.53 2.26 8.17
N GLY A 172 -1.96 2.87 7.13
CA GLY A 172 -2.61 2.95 5.81
C GLY A 172 -2.91 1.58 5.21
N ASN A 173 -2.00 0.61 5.34
CA ASN A 173 -2.19 -0.73 4.79
C ASN A 173 -3.26 -1.53 5.52
N ILE A 174 -3.25 -1.53 6.86
CA ILE A 174 -4.27 -2.24 7.64
C ILE A 174 -5.66 -1.65 7.41
N ASN A 175 -5.76 -0.33 7.29
CA ASN A 175 -7.01 0.35 6.93
C ASN A 175 -7.50 -0.06 5.54
N ALA A 176 -6.60 -0.18 4.57
CA ALA A 176 -6.96 -0.64 3.22
C ALA A 176 -7.52 -2.07 3.24
N HIS A 177 -6.89 -2.99 3.99
CA HIS A 177 -7.38 -4.36 4.15
C HIS A 177 -8.76 -4.40 4.80
N TRP A 178 -8.97 -3.60 5.85
CA TRP A 178 -10.27 -3.48 6.51
C TRP A 178 -11.36 -3.00 5.54
N ILE A 179 -11.07 -1.96 4.75
CA ILE A 179 -12.00 -1.45 3.74
C ILE A 179 -12.35 -2.55 2.72
N GLY A 180 -11.35 -3.29 2.23
CA GLY A 180 -11.58 -4.36 1.27
C GLY A 180 -12.49 -5.47 1.82
N TYR A 181 -12.26 -5.93 3.05
CA TYR A 181 -13.13 -6.92 3.69
C TYR A 181 -14.54 -6.40 3.95
N LYS A 182 -14.68 -5.14 4.35
CA LYS A 182 -16.02 -4.52 4.52
C LYS A 182 -16.78 -4.46 3.20
N GLU A 183 -16.12 -4.14 2.11
CA GLU A 183 -16.75 -4.10 0.79
C GLU A 183 -17.19 -5.50 0.34
N ILE A 184 -16.37 -6.55 0.55
CA ILE A 184 -16.74 -7.94 0.23
C ILE A 184 -17.95 -8.39 1.08
N SER A 185 -17.98 -8.06 2.37
CA SER A 185 -19.04 -8.50 3.30
C SER A 185 -20.38 -7.78 3.09
N GLY A 186 -20.46 -6.85 2.14
CA GLY A 186 -21.66 -6.03 1.95
C GLY A 186 -21.91 -4.96 3.01
N HIS A 187 -20.99 -4.77 3.96
CA HIS A 187 -20.98 -3.62 4.87
C HIS A 187 -20.53 -2.36 4.10
N SER A 188 -21.21 -2.05 3.01
CA SER A 188 -20.86 -0.89 2.20
C SER A 188 -21.00 0.39 3.01
N PHE A 189 -20.05 1.30 2.79
CA PHE A 189 -20.25 2.70 3.13
C PHE A 189 -21.54 3.16 2.46
N ASN A 190 -22.41 3.87 3.17
CA ASN A 190 -23.72 4.34 2.72
C ASN A 190 -23.71 5.26 1.48
N HIS A 191 -22.59 5.36 0.77
CA HIS A 191 -22.42 6.19 -0.41
C HIS A 191 -21.53 5.52 -1.46
N CYS A 192 -22.10 4.58 -2.21
CA CYS A 192 -21.56 4.31 -3.55
C CYS A 192 -22.18 5.33 -4.51
N ASN A 193 -21.44 6.38 -4.85
CA ASN A 193 -21.86 7.37 -5.86
C ASN A 193 -21.92 6.80 -7.29
N LEU A 194 -21.53 5.55 -7.51
CA LEU A 194 -21.50 4.89 -8.81
C LEU A 194 -22.70 3.98 -9.07
N CYS A 195 -23.38 3.54 -8.02
CA CYS A 195 -24.61 2.78 -8.13
C CYS A 195 -25.66 3.45 -7.23
N SER A 196 -26.76 3.85 -7.82
CA SER A 196 -27.91 4.51 -7.18
C SER A 196 -28.63 3.65 -6.13
N GLY A 197 -27.88 3.00 -5.22
CA GLY A 197 -28.41 2.25 -4.09
C GLY A 197 -28.83 0.80 -4.37
N ASN A 198 -28.90 0.35 -5.63
CA ASN A 198 -29.29 -1.02 -6.04
C ASN A 198 -28.15 -1.71 -6.77
N CYS A 199 -27.07 -2.03 -6.06
CA CYS A 199 -26.00 -2.85 -6.64
C CYS A 199 -26.34 -4.33 -6.49
N GLU A 200 -26.71 -5.01 -7.58
CA GLU A 200 -27.01 -6.46 -7.58
C GLU A 200 -25.82 -7.31 -7.10
N TYR A 201 -24.59 -6.85 -7.34
CA TYR A 201 -23.37 -7.49 -6.84
C TYR A 201 -23.31 -7.51 -5.31
N MET A 202 -23.86 -6.49 -4.64
CA MET A 202 -23.91 -6.37 -3.19
C MET A 202 -24.98 -7.22 -2.54
N SER A 203 -25.98 -7.68 -3.29
CA SER A 203 -27.09 -8.50 -2.76
C SER A 203 -26.74 -9.99 -2.67
N SER A 204 -25.71 -10.44 -3.36
CA SER A 204 -25.33 -11.87 -3.44
C SER A 204 -24.43 -12.34 -2.29
N ILE A 205 -23.72 -11.45 -1.59
CA ILE A 205 -22.82 -11.78 -0.47
C ILE A 205 -23.45 -11.25 0.83
N LYS A 206 -24.53 -11.90 1.27
CA LYS A 206 -25.16 -11.56 2.55
C LYS A 206 -24.29 -12.02 3.73
N HIS A 207 -23.73 -11.04 4.46
CA HIS A 207 -23.23 -11.18 5.84
C HIS A 207 -22.15 -12.23 6.10
N ALA A 208 -21.07 -12.24 5.30
CA ALA A 208 -19.85 -12.92 5.74
C ALA A 208 -19.31 -12.23 7.00
N GLU A 209 -19.01 -12.98 8.05
CA GLU A 209 -18.35 -12.44 9.24
C GLU A 209 -17.01 -11.81 8.85
N LEU A 210 -16.76 -10.61 9.38
CA LEU A 210 -15.50 -9.90 9.12
C LEU A 210 -14.34 -10.57 9.84
N PRO A 211 -13.16 -10.66 9.26
CA PRO A 211 -11.99 -11.21 9.95
C PRO A 211 -11.58 -10.33 11.13
N VAL A 212 -11.02 -10.96 12.16
CA VAL A 212 -10.28 -10.24 13.19
C VAL A 212 -8.93 -9.81 12.60
N ILE A 213 -8.74 -8.52 12.38
CA ILE A 213 -7.48 -7.98 11.87
C ILE A 213 -6.56 -7.62 13.03
N ILE A 214 -5.37 -8.22 13.06
CA ILE A 214 -4.37 -8.03 14.09
C ILE A 214 -3.13 -7.36 13.50
N GLY A 215 -2.94 -6.10 13.88
CA GLY A 215 -1.73 -5.35 13.54
C GLY A 215 -0.63 -5.57 14.57
N TYR A 216 0.61 -5.73 14.12
CA TYR A 216 1.77 -5.81 15.01
C TYR A 216 2.82 -4.78 14.63
N GLN A 217 3.57 -4.31 15.63
CA GLN A 217 4.64 -3.33 15.48
C GLN A 217 5.91 -3.85 16.17
N ALA A 218 7.07 -3.46 15.67
CA ALA A 218 8.34 -3.75 16.35
C ALA A 218 8.38 -3.02 17.71
N ILE A 219 8.91 -3.69 18.74
CA ILE A 219 8.98 -3.15 20.12
C ILE A 219 9.61 -1.76 20.18
N GLY A 220 10.67 -1.50 19.39
CA GLY A 220 11.34 -0.20 19.33
C GLY A 220 10.61 0.86 18.48
N ALA A 221 9.49 0.52 17.82
CA ALA A 221 8.75 1.43 16.95
C ALA A 221 7.25 1.07 16.95
N ALA A 222 6.62 1.10 18.12
CA ALA A 222 5.24 0.69 18.34
C ALA A 222 4.34 1.84 18.88
N PRO A 223 4.24 2.99 18.19
CA PRO A 223 3.48 4.14 18.68
C PRO A 223 1.99 3.83 18.88
N LEU A 224 1.39 3.02 18.00
CA LEU A 224 -0.03 2.67 18.11
C LEU A 224 -0.31 1.72 19.29
N ALA A 225 0.61 0.80 19.57
CA ALA A 225 0.45 -0.15 20.67
C ALA A 225 0.75 0.48 22.04
N THR A 226 1.70 1.42 22.10
CA THR A 226 2.19 1.99 23.36
C THR A 226 1.62 3.38 23.67
N GLY A 227 1.01 4.05 22.70
CA GLY A 227 0.57 5.44 22.80
C GLY A 227 1.74 6.45 22.90
N LYS A 228 2.96 6.03 22.63
CA LYS A 228 4.16 6.87 22.70
C LYS A 228 4.68 7.20 21.31
N THR A 229 5.09 8.43 21.09
CA THR A 229 5.85 8.82 19.90
C THR A 229 7.29 8.33 20.02
N PHE A 230 7.87 7.90 18.92
CA PHE A 230 9.28 7.51 18.80
C PHE A 230 9.94 8.50 17.85
N ASN A 231 10.95 9.18 18.33
CA ASN A 231 11.78 10.11 17.54
C ASN A 231 12.86 9.36 16.75
#